data_408ab01ea6847648e65a134e91344adf
#
_entry.id   408ab01ea6847648e65a134e91344adf
#
_cell.length_a   1.000
_cell.length_b   1.000
_cell.length_c   1.000
_cell.angle_alpha   90.00
_cell.angle_beta   90.00
_cell.angle_gamma   90.00
#
_symmetry.space_group_name_H-M   'P 1'
#
loop_
_entity.id
_entity.type
_entity.pdbx_description
1 polymer ?
#
loop_
_entity_poly.entity_id
_entity_poly.type
_entity_poly.pdbx_seq_one_letter_code
_entity_poly.pdbx_strand_id
1 'polypeptide(L)'
;VTVWFPVRVKGGLLAMGDLHATMADGEVCGNGIEIAGEVIVRVRLLKNFKLNWAVTETKDAYFVNTCGPTCDDAIRAGYLELHRLISDAYGLDYTDTAMYMSIQGYLCANQACLVEEAGGDSFRVGTPKVLNKKPLIG
;
A
#
# COMPACT_ATOMS: atom_id res chain seq x y z
N VAL A 1 2.67 -2.36 -12.81
CA VAL A 1 2.43 -1.91 -11.42
C VAL A 1 2.85 -0.46 -11.30
N THR A 2 2.06 0.36 -10.62
CA THR A 2 2.42 1.73 -10.23
C THR A 2 2.51 1.78 -8.71
N VAL A 3 3.53 2.45 -8.18
CA VAL A 3 3.62 2.74 -6.75
C VAL A 3 3.50 4.25 -6.56
N TRP A 4 2.54 4.66 -5.77
CA TRP A 4 2.27 6.04 -5.43
C TRP A 4 2.87 6.35 -4.06
N PHE A 5 3.77 7.33 -4.00
CA PHE A 5 4.40 7.74 -2.75
C PHE A 5 3.90 9.12 -2.31
N PRO A 6 3.66 9.32 -1.00
CA PRO A 6 3.46 10.67 -0.48
C PRO A 6 4.77 11.46 -0.55
N VAL A 7 4.78 12.60 -1.23
CA VAL A 7 5.93 13.51 -1.23
C VAL A 7 5.77 14.49 -0.06
N ARG A 8 6.51 14.28 1.01
CA ARG A 8 6.38 15.05 2.27
C ARG A 8 7.34 16.22 2.38
N VAL A 9 8.43 16.21 1.62
CA VAL A 9 9.47 17.23 1.66
C VAL A 9 9.80 17.73 0.26
N LYS A 10 10.08 19.04 0.14
CA LYS A 10 10.55 19.62 -1.12
C LYS A 10 11.91 19.05 -1.49
N GLY A 11 12.06 18.61 -2.74
CA GLY A 11 13.31 18.02 -3.22
C GLY A 11 13.57 16.59 -2.73
N GLY A 12 12.53 15.89 -2.28
CA GLY A 12 12.64 14.48 -1.89
C GLY A 12 13.25 13.63 -3.00
N LEU A 13 14.15 12.72 -2.63
CA LEU A 13 14.86 11.81 -3.53
C LEU A 13 14.17 10.46 -3.58
N LEU A 14 14.33 9.77 -4.71
CA LEU A 14 13.90 8.39 -4.89
C LEU A 14 15.10 7.46 -4.76
N ALA A 15 14.98 6.46 -3.90
CA ALA A 15 15.92 5.35 -3.79
C ALA A 15 15.17 4.03 -3.98
N MET A 16 15.83 3.05 -4.57
CA MET A 16 15.30 1.69 -4.79
C MET A 16 16.41 0.69 -4.58
N GLY A 17 16.05 -0.46 -4.02
CA GLY A 17 16.97 -1.55 -3.74
C GLY A 17 16.21 -2.75 -3.23
N ASP A 18 16.91 -3.68 -2.59
CA ASP A 18 16.32 -4.84 -1.94
C ASP A 18 15.55 -5.73 -2.93
N LEU A 19 16.25 -6.21 -3.95
CA LEU A 19 15.66 -6.99 -5.02
C LEU A 19 15.59 -8.46 -4.65
N HIS A 20 14.39 -9.00 -4.60
CA HIS A 20 14.14 -10.41 -4.35
C HIS A 20 13.68 -11.13 -5.61
N ALA A 21 14.27 -12.27 -5.91
CA ALA A 21 13.78 -13.16 -6.97
C ALA A 21 12.41 -13.72 -6.62
N THR A 22 12.18 -13.99 -5.34
CA THR A 22 10.88 -14.34 -4.78
C THR A 22 10.82 -14.02 -3.29
N MET A 23 9.64 -13.64 -2.83
CA MET A 23 9.30 -13.39 -1.44
C MET A 23 7.82 -13.73 -1.25
N ALA A 24 7.49 -14.47 -0.22
CA ALA A 24 6.10 -14.74 0.14
C ALA A 24 5.55 -13.64 1.07
N ASP A 25 4.22 -13.57 1.18
CA ASP A 25 3.56 -12.69 2.14
C ASP A 25 4.07 -12.95 3.57
N GLY A 26 4.37 -11.88 4.27
CA GLY A 26 4.90 -11.90 5.62
C GLY A 26 6.42 -11.91 5.72
N GLU A 27 7.14 -12.34 4.69
CA GLU A 27 8.62 -12.42 4.74
C GLU A 27 9.13 -12.94 6.11
N VAL A 28 8.55 -14.05 6.55
CA VAL A 28 8.52 -14.48 7.96
C VAL A 28 9.87 -14.72 8.63
N CYS A 29 10.93 -14.93 7.86
CA CYS A 29 12.30 -15.03 8.39
C CYS A 29 13.13 -13.74 8.19
N GLY A 30 12.52 -12.66 7.70
CA GLY A 30 13.17 -11.39 7.44
C GLY A 30 14.00 -11.33 6.16
N ASN A 31 13.92 -12.35 5.29
CA ASN A 31 14.64 -12.41 4.03
C ASN A 31 13.81 -13.08 2.94
N GLY A 32 13.84 -12.51 1.73
CA GLY A 32 13.45 -13.20 0.52
C GLY A 32 14.64 -13.92 -0.13
N ILE A 33 14.53 -14.30 -1.38
CA ILE A 33 15.69 -14.79 -2.17
C ILE A 33 16.38 -13.59 -2.79
N GLU A 34 17.49 -13.18 -2.21
CA GLU A 34 18.28 -12.03 -2.62
C GLU A 34 18.85 -12.22 -4.03
N ILE A 35 18.76 -11.18 -4.84
CA ILE A 35 19.27 -11.21 -6.21
C ILE A 35 19.77 -9.83 -6.64
N ALA A 36 20.86 -9.82 -7.40
CA ALA A 36 21.26 -8.64 -8.15
C ALA A 36 20.29 -8.41 -9.33
N GLY A 37 19.98 -7.16 -9.62
CA GLY A 37 19.07 -6.85 -10.72
C GLY A 37 19.11 -5.39 -11.14
N GLU A 38 18.30 -5.06 -12.12
CA GLU A 38 18.14 -3.71 -12.66
C GLU A 38 16.67 -3.30 -12.55
N VAL A 39 16.44 -2.04 -12.16
CA VAL A 39 15.09 -1.48 -12.04
C VAL A 39 14.93 -0.32 -13.01
N ILE A 40 14.01 -0.46 -13.96
CA ILE A 40 13.65 0.59 -14.92
C ILE A 40 12.31 1.19 -14.50
N VAL A 41 12.29 2.48 -14.23
CA VAL A 41 11.10 3.19 -13.75
C VAL A 41 10.77 4.39 -14.63
N ARG A 42 9.47 4.71 -14.66
CA ARG A 42 8.96 5.97 -15.17
C ARG A 42 8.40 6.77 -13.99
N VAL A 43 8.96 7.93 -13.73
CA VAL A 43 8.53 8.82 -12.65
C VAL A 43 7.54 9.86 -13.18
N ARG A 44 6.46 10.09 -12.45
CA ARG A 44 5.47 11.13 -12.70
C ARG A 44 5.09 11.81 -11.38
N LEU A 45 5.02 13.12 -11.38
CA LEU A 45 4.53 13.88 -10.22
C LEU A 45 3.04 14.18 -10.39
N LEU A 46 2.22 13.73 -9.45
CA LEU A 46 0.82 14.12 -9.31
C LEU A 46 0.72 15.26 -8.29
N LYS A 47 0.34 16.46 -8.77
CA LYS A 47 0.17 17.64 -7.90
C LYS A 47 -1.23 17.68 -7.31
N ASN A 48 -1.35 18.31 -6.13
CA ASN A 48 -2.63 18.57 -5.45
C ASN A 48 -3.41 17.30 -5.07
N PHE A 49 -2.72 16.18 -4.89
CA PHE A 49 -3.29 14.95 -4.39
C PHE A 49 -2.59 14.53 -3.09
N LYS A 50 -3.35 14.32 -2.03
CA LYS A 50 -2.80 13.96 -0.72
C LYS A 50 -2.84 12.45 -0.52
N LEU A 51 -1.68 11.88 -0.24
CA LEU A 51 -1.52 10.53 0.29
C LEU A 51 -0.89 10.60 1.68
N ASN A 52 -1.38 9.78 2.61
CA ASN A 52 -0.77 9.61 3.91
C ASN A 52 0.19 8.40 3.93
N TRP A 53 -0.10 7.40 3.11
CA TRP A 53 0.68 6.17 2.98
C TRP A 53 0.97 5.85 1.51
N ALA A 54 1.98 5.03 1.27
CA ALA A 54 2.25 4.54 -0.08
C ALA A 54 1.11 3.64 -0.57
N VAL A 55 0.78 3.74 -1.86
CA VAL A 55 -0.25 2.91 -2.48
C VAL A 55 0.33 2.16 -3.67
N THR A 56 0.19 0.84 -3.67
CA THR A 56 0.48 0.00 -4.82
C THR A 56 -0.78 -0.15 -5.67
N GLU A 57 -0.67 0.21 -6.93
CA GLU A 57 -1.73 0.02 -7.92
C GLU A 57 -1.32 -1.06 -8.90
N THR A 58 -2.08 -2.15 -8.92
CA THR A 58 -1.94 -3.22 -9.90
C THR A 58 -2.90 -3.02 -11.07
N LYS A 59 -2.96 -3.97 -11.98
CA LYS A 59 -3.97 -3.99 -13.03
C LYS A 59 -5.38 -4.04 -12.44
N ASP A 60 -5.57 -4.80 -11.35
CA ASP A 60 -6.89 -5.21 -10.87
C ASP A 60 -7.25 -4.66 -9.49
N ALA A 61 -6.32 -4.05 -8.76
CA ALA A 61 -6.53 -3.62 -7.37
C ALA A 61 -5.65 -2.43 -6.96
N TYR A 62 -6.06 -1.80 -5.85
CA TYR A 62 -5.27 -0.84 -5.08
C TYR A 62 -4.95 -1.41 -3.71
N PHE A 63 -3.74 -1.18 -3.22
CA PHE A 63 -3.29 -1.59 -1.88
C PHE A 63 -2.60 -0.42 -1.18
N VAL A 64 -3.13 -0.02 -0.05
CA VAL A 64 -2.47 0.92 0.86
C VAL A 64 -1.45 0.15 1.67
N ASN A 65 -0.17 0.52 1.59
CA ASN A 65 0.92 -0.12 2.32
C ASN A 65 1.22 0.69 3.58
N THR A 66 1.13 0.05 4.72
CA THR A 66 1.29 0.67 6.04
C THR A 66 2.23 -0.12 6.91
N CYS A 67 2.79 0.53 7.90
CA CYS A 67 3.56 -0.11 8.96
C CYS A 67 3.15 0.46 10.32
N GLY A 68 3.45 -0.26 11.37
CA GLY A 68 3.17 0.15 12.73
C GLY A 68 3.98 -0.67 13.74
N PRO A 69 3.98 -0.24 15.01
CA PRO A 69 4.62 -1.00 16.09
C PRO A 69 3.99 -2.37 16.30
N THR A 70 2.71 -2.51 15.96
CA THR A 70 1.96 -3.77 16.02
C THR A 70 1.20 -4.01 14.72
N CYS A 71 0.80 -5.27 14.48
CA CYS A 71 -0.09 -5.63 13.38
C CYS A 71 -1.37 -4.79 13.36
N ASP A 72 -2.01 -4.62 14.53
CA ASP A 72 -3.25 -3.87 14.67
C ASP A 72 -3.07 -2.41 14.25
N ASP A 73 -1.98 -1.77 14.66
CA ASP A 73 -1.67 -0.39 14.29
C ASP A 73 -1.48 -0.24 12.78
N ALA A 74 -0.71 -1.14 12.18
CA ALA A 74 -0.46 -1.13 10.74
C ALA A 74 -1.76 -1.35 9.94
N ILE A 75 -2.55 -2.35 10.31
CA ILE A 75 -3.83 -2.68 9.65
C ILE A 75 -4.82 -1.51 9.79
N ARG A 76 -4.97 -0.96 11.00
CA ARG A 76 -5.87 0.16 11.27
C ARG A 76 -5.50 1.41 10.46
N ALA A 77 -4.21 1.74 10.39
CA ALA A 77 -3.72 2.85 9.58
C ALA A 77 -4.06 2.66 8.09
N GLY A 78 -3.91 1.45 7.59
CA GLY A 78 -4.27 1.09 6.21
C GLY A 78 -5.76 1.22 5.93
N TYR A 79 -6.61 0.71 6.82
CA TYR A 79 -8.06 0.84 6.67
C TYR A 79 -8.52 2.29 6.68
N LEU A 80 -7.97 3.13 7.55
CA LEU A 80 -8.33 4.55 7.61
C LEU A 80 -7.97 5.28 6.31
N GLU A 81 -6.79 5.03 5.76
CA GLU A 81 -6.40 5.65 4.49
C GLU A 81 -7.19 5.09 3.31
N LEU A 82 -7.39 3.79 3.23
CA LEU A 82 -8.19 3.17 2.16
C LEU A 82 -9.64 3.67 2.20
N HIS A 83 -10.24 3.77 3.40
CA HIS A 83 -11.58 4.32 3.61
C HIS A 83 -11.66 5.75 3.04
N ARG A 84 -10.70 6.61 3.40
CA ARG A 84 -10.65 7.97 2.88
C ARG A 84 -10.58 8.01 1.35
N LEU A 85 -9.68 7.22 0.76
CA LEU A 85 -9.51 7.18 -0.70
C LEU A 85 -10.78 6.71 -1.42
N ILE A 86 -11.45 5.68 -0.91
CA ILE A 86 -12.69 5.16 -1.49
C ILE A 86 -13.83 6.17 -1.33
N SER A 87 -14.00 6.74 -0.13
CA SER A 87 -15.03 7.75 0.13
C SER A 87 -14.87 8.95 -0.82
N ASP A 88 -13.65 9.49 -0.93
CA ASP A 88 -13.34 10.62 -1.81
C ASP A 88 -13.58 10.30 -3.30
N ALA A 89 -13.17 9.10 -3.76
CA ALA A 89 -13.28 8.74 -5.16
C ALA A 89 -14.70 8.32 -5.58
N TYR A 90 -15.42 7.60 -4.71
CA TYR A 90 -16.72 7.00 -5.03
C TYR A 90 -17.90 7.82 -4.53
N GLY A 91 -17.66 8.82 -3.68
CA GLY A 91 -18.70 9.66 -3.08
C GLY A 91 -19.61 8.91 -2.10
N LEU A 92 -19.07 7.87 -1.46
CA LEU A 92 -19.78 7.11 -0.43
C LEU A 92 -19.63 7.82 0.92
N ASP A 93 -20.66 7.70 1.75
CA ASP A 93 -20.56 8.17 3.13
C ASP A 93 -19.69 7.22 3.98
N TYR A 94 -19.51 7.58 5.26
CA TYR A 94 -18.64 6.83 6.16
C TYR A 94 -19.08 5.36 6.32
N THR A 95 -20.36 5.13 6.54
CA THR A 95 -20.92 3.80 6.79
C THR A 95 -20.89 2.95 5.55
N ASP A 96 -21.33 3.49 4.41
CA ASP A 96 -21.35 2.79 3.14
C ASP A 96 -19.93 2.43 2.68
N THR A 97 -18.95 3.30 2.91
CA THR A 97 -17.55 3.01 2.62
C THR A 97 -17.03 1.86 3.47
N ALA A 98 -17.33 1.86 4.77
CA ALA A 98 -16.93 0.78 5.67
C ALA A 98 -17.58 -0.56 5.28
N MET A 99 -18.86 -0.55 4.93
CA MET A 99 -19.57 -1.74 4.43
C MET A 99 -18.97 -2.24 3.11
N TYR A 100 -18.70 -1.35 2.18
CA TYR A 100 -18.02 -1.68 0.92
C TYR A 100 -16.68 -2.37 1.18
N MET A 101 -15.85 -1.82 2.08
CA MET A 101 -14.56 -2.42 2.45
C MET A 101 -14.71 -3.80 3.09
N SER A 102 -15.76 -4.02 3.89
CA SER A 102 -16.05 -5.33 4.49
C SER A 102 -16.40 -6.39 3.45
N ILE A 103 -16.98 -6.00 2.33
CA ILE A 103 -17.44 -6.92 1.26
C ILE A 103 -16.35 -7.14 0.21
N GLN A 104 -15.60 -6.10 -0.14
CA GLN A 104 -14.67 -6.08 -1.27
C GLN A 104 -13.20 -5.89 -0.85
N GLY A 105 -12.92 -5.77 0.44
CA GLY A 105 -11.58 -5.47 0.92
C GLY A 105 -10.63 -6.67 0.91
N TYR A 106 -9.35 -6.35 0.83
CA TYR A 106 -8.23 -7.29 0.98
C TYR A 106 -7.41 -6.92 2.21
N LEU A 107 -6.92 -7.93 2.90
CA LEU A 107 -5.91 -7.78 3.96
C LEU A 107 -4.79 -8.78 3.71
N CYS A 108 -3.58 -8.28 3.51
CA CYS A 108 -2.41 -9.09 3.24
C CYS A 108 -1.21 -8.57 4.06
N ALA A 109 -0.33 -9.47 4.48
CA ALA A 109 0.94 -9.08 5.09
C ALA A 109 1.96 -8.69 4.01
N ASN A 110 2.78 -7.68 4.28
CA ASN A 110 4.03 -7.45 3.56
C ASN A 110 5.17 -8.08 4.33
N GLN A 111 5.40 -7.62 5.55
CA GLN A 111 6.39 -8.16 6.47
C GLN A 111 5.75 -8.36 7.85
N ALA A 112 5.77 -9.58 8.34
CA ALA A 112 5.30 -9.97 9.66
C ALA A 112 6.25 -11.06 10.16
N CYS A 113 7.47 -10.61 10.51
CA CYS A 113 8.58 -11.50 10.79
C CYS A 113 8.44 -12.17 12.15
N LEU A 114 8.85 -13.44 12.22
CA LEU A 114 8.99 -14.15 13.49
C LEU A 114 10.25 -13.73 14.26
N VAL A 115 11.12 -12.94 13.63
CA VAL A 115 12.37 -12.43 14.24
C VAL A 115 12.08 -11.05 14.82
N GLU A 116 12.21 -10.93 16.14
CA GLU A 116 11.88 -9.70 16.90
C GLU A 116 12.65 -8.44 16.47
N GLU A 117 13.81 -8.59 15.82
CA GLU A 117 14.68 -7.47 15.42
C GLU A 117 14.29 -6.84 14.06
N ALA A 118 13.27 -7.33 13.38
CA ALA A 118 12.92 -6.91 12.02
C ALA A 118 12.17 -5.57 11.90
N GLY A 119 12.00 -4.82 12.99
CA GLY A 119 11.63 -3.41 12.90
C GLY A 119 10.16 -3.06 12.69
N GLY A 120 9.23 -3.92 13.11
CA GLY A 120 7.79 -3.66 13.09
C GLY A 120 7.08 -4.30 11.89
N ASP A 121 5.78 -4.49 12.05
CA ASP A 121 4.95 -5.15 11.06
C ASP A 121 4.51 -4.19 9.95
N SER A 122 4.42 -4.71 8.74
CA SER A 122 3.88 -3.98 7.61
C SER A 122 2.79 -4.80 6.88
N PHE A 123 1.71 -4.11 6.56
CA PHE A 123 0.55 -4.69 5.92
C PHE A 123 0.14 -3.91 4.67
N ARG A 124 -0.58 -4.58 3.80
CA ARG A 124 -1.31 -3.92 2.72
C ARG A 124 -2.79 -4.22 2.83
N VAL A 125 -3.58 -3.20 2.91
CA VAL A 125 -5.04 -3.30 2.82
C VAL A 125 -5.50 -2.76 1.48
N GLY A 126 -6.42 -3.43 0.83
CA GLY A 126 -6.74 -3.11 -0.54
C GLY A 126 -8.19 -3.28 -0.92
N THR A 127 -8.47 -2.93 -2.16
CA THR A 127 -9.77 -3.11 -2.81
C THR A 127 -9.57 -3.41 -4.28
N PRO A 128 -10.44 -4.22 -4.90
CA PRO A 128 -10.42 -4.40 -6.34
C PRO A 128 -10.76 -3.10 -7.07
N LYS A 129 -10.28 -2.96 -8.27
CA LYS A 129 -10.74 -1.93 -9.20
C LYS A 129 -12.15 -2.26 -9.66
N VAL A 130 -13.06 -1.34 -9.45
CA VAL A 130 -14.46 -1.52 -9.86
C VAL A 130 -14.68 -0.90 -11.23
N LEU A 131 -15.27 -1.68 -12.13
CA LEU A 131 -15.63 -1.22 -13.46
C LEU A 131 -16.56 0.01 -13.38
N ASN A 132 -16.29 1.03 -14.20
CA ASN A 132 -17.07 2.27 -14.26
C ASN A 132 -17.00 3.17 -13.00
N LYS A 133 -16.11 2.90 -12.07
CA LYS A 133 -15.79 3.82 -10.96
C LYS A 133 -14.55 4.64 -11.28
N LYS A 134 -14.46 5.82 -10.68
CA LYS A 134 -13.26 6.67 -10.77
C LYS A 134 -12.05 5.95 -10.17
N PRO A 135 -10.83 6.19 -10.70
CA PRO A 135 -9.62 5.77 -10.02
C PRO A 135 -9.57 6.32 -8.59
N LEU A 136 -8.96 5.57 -7.66
CA LEU A 136 -8.73 6.07 -6.31
C LEU A 136 -7.66 7.17 -6.28
N ILE A 137 -6.76 7.17 -7.27
CA ILE A 137 -5.67 8.12 -7.41
C ILE A 137 -5.61 8.59 -8.86
N GLY A 138 -5.68 9.90 -9.09
CA GLY A 138 -5.57 10.44 -10.46
C GLY A 138 -6.40 11.65 -10.73
#